data_93284c61169fed8fd34c534505c21ffb
#
_entry.id   93284c61169fed8fd34c534505c21ffb
#
_cell.length_a   1.000
_cell.length_b   1.000
_cell.length_c   1.000
_cell.angle_alpha   90.00
_cell.angle_beta   90.00
_cell.angle_gamma   90.00
#
_symmetry.space_group_name_H-M   'P 1'
#
loop_
_entity.id
_entity.type
_entity.pdbx_description
1 polymer ?
#
loop_
_entity_poly.entity_id
_entity_poly.type
_entity_poly.pdbx_seq_one_letter_code
_entity_poly.pdbx_strand_id
1 'polypeptide(L)'
;MSSGKHGKSGKIIFLKVLSGKILEYLPSKTIFSQGEQCKDVHYIEQGVVKLVLVSQRGRSGVLGFLGRGDFFGEACIGGHAIYQTSAITMVPSKILVIERKKMIHLIEKEPHVCTQFINYLLSRNHRIEQDLIDHLFNSSEKRLARVLLLLNDYEKGNENPSIIEFVNQDTLAEMIGTTRPRVNFFMNKFRRLGYVHYTHNGGLQIYKSLSKVLQ
;
A
#
# COMPACT_ATOMS: atom_id res chain seq x y z
N MET A 1 1.45 30.48 4.07
CA MET A 1 0.03 30.11 4.35
C MET A 1 -0.72 30.12 3.05
N SER A 2 -1.15 29.03 2.54
CA SER A 2 -2.08 28.72 1.42
C SER A 2 -1.62 27.49 0.64
N SER A 3 -1.77 26.30 1.19
CA SER A 3 -1.41 25.04 0.50
C SER A 3 -2.46 23.92 0.65
N GLY A 4 -3.64 24.20 1.17
CA GLY A 4 -4.60 23.14 1.58
C GLY A 4 -5.83 22.92 0.70
N LYS A 5 -6.12 23.74 -0.31
CA LYS A 5 -7.41 23.68 -1.04
C LYS A 5 -7.35 23.11 -2.46
N HIS A 6 -6.20 23.08 -3.13
CA HIS A 6 -6.08 22.59 -4.52
C HIS A 6 -6.05 21.06 -4.67
N GLY A 7 -5.61 20.32 -3.64
CA GLY A 7 -5.45 18.86 -3.74
C GLY A 7 -6.75 18.04 -3.73
N LYS A 8 -7.78 18.51 -3.02
CA LYS A 8 -9.05 17.74 -2.88
C LYS A 8 -9.95 17.81 -4.12
N SER A 9 -10.04 18.98 -4.76
CA SER A 9 -10.89 19.18 -5.95
C SER A 9 -10.37 18.44 -7.17
N GLY A 10 -9.05 18.46 -7.43
CA GLY A 10 -8.43 17.74 -8.54
C GLY A 10 -8.56 16.22 -8.44
N LYS A 11 -8.44 15.66 -7.22
CA LYS A 11 -8.58 14.21 -6.98
C LYS A 11 -10.01 13.70 -7.23
N ILE A 12 -11.02 14.51 -6.96
CA ILE A 12 -12.44 14.18 -7.22
C ILE A 12 -12.75 14.22 -8.71
N ILE A 13 -12.20 15.15 -9.47
CA ILE A 13 -12.38 15.26 -10.93
C ILE A 13 -11.73 14.05 -11.63
N PHE A 14 -10.52 13.68 -11.23
CA PHE A 14 -9.80 12.53 -11.75
C PHE A 14 -10.62 11.24 -11.62
N LEU A 15 -11.21 10.97 -10.45
CA LEU A 15 -12.03 9.79 -10.20
C LEU A 15 -13.31 9.73 -11.03
N LYS A 16 -13.92 10.89 -11.35
CA LYS A 16 -15.13 10.95 -12.17
C LYS A 16 -14.88 10.60 -13.63
N VAL A 17 -13.66 10.79 -14.12
CA VAL A 17 -13.27 10.51 -15.51
C VAL A 17 -12.79 9.07 -15.68
N LEU A 18 -12.26 8.44 -14.61
CA LEU A 18 -11.86 7.05 -14.65
C LEU A 18 -13.10 6.14 -14.80
N SER A 19 -13.29 5.60 -15.98
CA SER A 19 -14.35 4.65 -16.29
C SER A 19 -13.84 3.22 -16.21
N GLY A 20 -14.44 2.41 -15.32
CA GLY A 20 -14.05 1.02 -15.12
C GLY A 20 -15.12 0.25 -14.35
N LYS A 21 -14.82 -1.00 -14.01
CA LYS A 21 -15.69 -1.85 -13.20
C LYS A 21 -15.19 -1.86 -11.76
N ILE A 22 -16.06 -1.51 -10.82
CA ILE A 22 -15.75 -1.64 -9.39
C ILE A 22 -15.99 -3.09 -8.98
N LEU A 23 -14.97 -3.72 -8.40
CA LEU A 23 -15.04 -5.06 -7.81
C LEU A 23 -14.80 -4.97 -6.31
N GLU A 24 -15.58 -5.75 -5.57
CA GLU A 24 -15.43 -5.89 -4.12
C GLU A 24 -14.69 -7.19 -3.80
N TYR A 25 -13.69 -7.10 -2.93
CA TYR A 25 -12.88 -8.24 -2.51
C TYR A 25 -12.94 -8.39 -1.00
N LEU A 26 -13.09 -9.64 -0.56
CA LEU A 26 -12.87 -10.01 0.85
C LEU A 26 -11.37 -9.96 1.18
N PRO A 27 -10.98 -9.95 2.46
CA PRO A 27 -9.58 -10.03 2.88
C PRO A 27 -8.88 -11.27 2.31
N SER A 28 -7.57 -11.16 2.10
CA SER A 28 -6.70 -12.25 1.61
C SER A 28 -7.08 -12.80 0.22
N LYS A 29 -7.77 -12.02 -0.61
CA LYS A 29 -8.08 -12.40 -1.99
C LYS A 29 -7.03 -11.86 -2.95
N THR A 30 -6.58 -12.72 -3.86
CA THR A 30 -5.67 -12.35 -4.95
C THR A 30 -6.47 -11.64 -6.03
N ILE A 31 -6.01 -10.44 -6.42
CA ILE A 31 -6.59 -9.65 -7.50
C ILE A 31 -5.98 -10.08 -8.83
N PHE A 32 -4.65 -10.24 -8.87
CA PHE A 32 -3.89 -10.86 -9.95
C PHE A 32 -2.62 -11.49 -9.39
N SER A 33 -2.05 -12.45 -10.11
CA SER A 33 -0.84 -13.17 -9.72
C SER A 33 0.36 -12.73 -10.55
N GLN A 34 1.54 -12.84 -9.96
CA GLN A 34 2.81 -12.68 -10.67
C GLN A 34 2.87 -13.65 -11.85
N GLY A 35 3.26 -13.15 -13.03
CA GLY A 35 3.32 -13.92 -14.27
C GLY A 35 2.03 -13.95 -15.07
N GLU A 36 0.89 -13.54 -14.52
CA GLU A 36 -0.35 -13.40 -15.29
C GLU A 36 -0.24 -12.25 -16.31
N GLN A 37 -1.02 -12.35 -17.40
CA GLN A 37 -1.06 -11.34 -18.44
C GLN A 37 -1.54 -9.99 -17.90
N CYS A 38 -0.73 -8.96 -18.11
CA CYS A 38 -1.02 -7.60 -17.65
C CYS A 38 -2.03 -6.92 -18.60
N LYS A 39 -3.32 -6.92 -18.21
CA LYS A 39 -4.43 -6.40 -19.00
C LYS A 39 -5.05 -5.13 -18.47
N ASP A 40 -5.01 -4.94 -17.15
CA ASP A 40 -5.76 -3.91 -16.46
C ASP A 40 -4.88 -3.11 -15.50
N VAL A 41 -5.25 -1.85 -15.33
CA VAL A 41 -4.78 -0.98 -14.26
C VAL A 41 -5.84 -0.96 -13.16
N HIS A 42 -5.41 -1.00 -11.94
CA HIS A 42 -6.28 -1.06 -10.78
C HIS A 42 -6.12 0.20 -9.94
N TYR A 43 -7.22 0.70 -9.39
CA TYR A 43 -7.23 1.84 -8.47
C TYR A 43 -7.97 1.47 -7.19
N ILE A 44 -7.41 1.79 -6.02
CA ILE A 44 -8.00 1.47 -4.73
C ILE A 44 -8.95 2.60 -4.32
N GLU A 45 -10.26 2.35 -4.38
CA GLU A 45 -11.25 3.28 -3.83
C GLU A 45 -11.36 3.16 -2.31
N GLN A 46 -11.25 1.92 -1.80
CA GLN A 46 -11.30 1.61 -0.38
C GLN A 46 -10.49 0.33 -0.11
N GLY A 47 -9.85 0.27 1.06
CA GLY A 47 -9.12 -0.91 1.51
C GLY A 47 -7.61 -0.79 1.37
N VAL A 48 -6.93 -1.92 1.57
CA VAL A 48 -5.48 -2.05 1.53
C VAL A 48 -5.10 -3.28 0.72
N VAL A 49 -4.14 -3.12 -0.19
CA VAL A 49 -3.59 -4.19 -1.04
C VAL A 49 -2.10 -4.31 -0.76
N LYS A 50 -1.61 -5.53 -0.56
CA LYS A 50 -0.17 -5.83 -0.53
C LYS A 50 0.31 -6.32 -1.90
N LEU A 51 1.49 -5.86 -2.31
CA LEU A 51 2.21 -6.38 -3.46
C LEU A 51 3.25 -7.39 -3.00
N VAL A 52 3.17 -8.60 -3.53
CA VAL A 52 4.05 -9.72 -3.17
C VAL A 52 4.85 -10.16 -4.38
N LEU A 53 6.16 -10.32 -4.19
CA LEU A 53 7.07 -10.92 -5.16
C LEU A 53 7.49 -12.30 -4.68
N VAL A 54 7.44 -13.28 -5.57
CA VAL A 54 8.03 -14.61 -5.33
C VAL A 54 9.28 -14.73 -6.20
N SER A 55 10.42 -14.96 -5.57
CA SER A 55 11.69 -15.18 -6.27
C SER A 55 11.71 -16.53 -6.97
N GLN A 56 12.62 -16.71 -7.94
CA GLN A 56 12.82 -18.00 -8.62
C GLN A 56 13.15 -19.15 -7.66
N ARG A 57 13.67 -18.86 -6.46
CA ARG A 57 13.97 -19.86 -5.41
C ARG A 57 12.79 -20.08 -4.45
N GLY A 58 11.59 -19.61 -4.78
CA GLY A 58 10.38 -19.78 -3.98
C GLY A 58 10.31 -18.90 -2.71
N ARG A 59 11.23 -17.95 -2.52
CA ARG A 59 11.13 -17.01 -1.40
C ARG A 59 10.14 -15.91 -1.73
N SER A 60 9.18 -15.67 -0.86
CA SER A 60 8.25 -14.56 -0.96
C SER A 60 8.78 -13.33 -0.23
N GLY A 61 8.44 -12.14 -0.74
CA GLY A 61 8.69 -10.86 -0.10
C GLY A 61 7.57 -9.89 -0.39
N VAL A 62 7.21 -9.07 0.58
CA VAL A 62 6.25 -7.99 0.40
C VAL A 62 7.01 -6.76 -0.06
N LEU A 63 6.68 -6.26 -1.26
CA LEU A 63 7.30 -5.07 -1.83
C LEU A 63 6.71 -3.77 -1.27
N GLY A 64 5.45 -3.83 -0.80
CA GLY A 64 4.81 -2.65 -0.22
C GLY A 64 3.32 -2.81 -0.05
N PHE A 65 2.73 -1.82 0.60
CA PHE A 65 1.29 -1.68 0.76
C PHE A 65 0.79 -0.48 -0.02
N LEU A 66 -0.39 -0.67 -0.56
CA LEU A 66 -1.12 0.33 -1.31
C LEU A 66 -2.46 0.54 -0.63
N GLY A 67 -2.88 1.79 -0.48
CA GLY A 67 -4.13 2.15 0.14
C GLY A 67 -5.00 3.00 -0.76
N ARG A 68 -6.06 3.54 -0.20
CA ARG A 68 -7.00 4.40 -0.92
C ARG A 68 -6.28 5.50 -1.72
N GLY A 69 -6.52 5.53 -3.02
CA GLY A 69 -5.93 6.51 -3.93
C GLY A 69 -4.70 6.03 -4.67
N ASP A 70 -4.22 4.83 -4.39
CA ASP A 70 -3.10 4.24 -5.09
C ASP A 70 -3.56 3.45 -6.32
N PHE A 71 -2.70 3.44 -7.35
CA PHE A 71 -2.82 2.57 -8.52
C PHE A 71 -1.86 1.39 -8.40
N PHE A 72 -2.20 0.29 -9.06
CA PHE A 72 -1.32 -0.86 -9.21
C PHE A 72 -1.63 -1.63 -10.50
N GLY A 73 -0.67 -2.43 -10.97
CA GLY A 73 -0.75 -3.05 -12.30
C GLY A 73 -0.47 -2.08 -13.44
N GLU A 74 -0.03 -0.85 -13.16
CA GLU A 74 0.25 0.23 -14.12
C GLU A 74 1.38 -0.08 -15.10
N ALA A 75 2.22 -1.07 -14.80
CA ALA A 75 3.30 -1.51 -15.70
C ALA A 75 2.77 -1.96 -17.07
N CYS A 76 1.51 -2.40 -17.17
CA CYS A 76 0.89 -2.75 -18.45
C CYS A 76 0.82 -1.54 -19.41
N ILE A 77 0.71 -0.30 -18.90
CA ILE A 77 0.71 0.92 -19.74
C ILE A 77 2.07 1.07 -20.42
N GLY A 78 3.16 0.78 -19.71
CA GLY A 78 4.53 0.81 -20.23
C GLY A 78 4.92 -0.36 -21.13
N GLY A 79 3.97 -1.23 -21.49
CA GLY A 79 4.20 -2.33 -22.42
C GLY A 79 4.65 -3.66 -21.77
N HIS A 80 4.67 -3.76 -20.45
CA HIS A 80 4.93 -5.04 -19.79
C HIS A 80 3.80 -6.03 -20.11
N ALA A 81 4.18 -7.24 -20.55
CA ALA A 81 3.23 -8.27 -20.94
C ALA A 81 2.59 -9.00 -19.75
N ILE A 82 3.31 -9.06 -18.63
CA ILE A 82 2.92 -9.79 -17.42
C ILE A 82 3.08 -8.94 -16.17
N TYR A 83 2.27 -9.23 -15.15
CA TYR A 83 2.44 -8.63 -13.83
C TYR A 83 3.72 -9.15 -13.17
N GLN A 84 4.55 -8.24 -12.67
CA GLN A 84 5.81 -8.58 -12.01
C GLN A 84 5.61 -9.03 -10.55
N THR A 85 4.43 -8.77 -9.98
CA THR A 85 4.05 -9.06 -8.59
C THR A 85 2.65 -9.64 -8.52
N SER A 86 2.31 -10.30 -7.43
CA SER A 86 0.93 -10.59 -7.06
C SER A 86 0.35 -9.45 -6.23
N ALA A 87 -0.93 -9.14 -6.44
CA ALA A 87 -1.67 -8.17 -5.64
C ALA A 87 -2.73 -8.88 -4.80
N ILE A 88 -2.67 -8.70 -3.47
CA ILE A 88 -3.52 -9.42 -2.50
C ILE A 88 -4.16 -8.41 -1.54
N THR A 89 -5.48 -8.49 -1.38
CA THR A 89 -6.21 -7.65 -0.42
C THR A 89 -5.88 -8.01 1.02
N MET A 90 -5.75 -7.01 1.88
CA MET A 90 -5.49 -7.19 3.32
C MET A 90 -6.77 -7.06 4.15
N VAL A 91 -7.68 -6.21 3.71
CA VAL A 91 -8.96 -5.88 4.33
C VAL A 91 -10.06 -5.92 3.26
N PRO A 92 -11.36 -5.85 3.62
CA PRO A 92 -12.43 -5.67 2.63
C PRO A 92 -12.11 -4.46 1.75
N SER A 93 -12.07 -4.66 0.43
CA SER A 93 -11.54 -3.66 -0.49
C SER A 93 -12.45 -3.46 -1.69
N LYS A 94 -12.59 -2.19 -2.13
CA LYS A 94 -13.24 -1.80 -3.39
C LYS A 94 -12.18 -1.32 -4.37
N ILE A 95 -12.09 -2.03 -5.49
CA ILE A 95 -11.05 -1.82 -6.50
C ILE A 95 -11.73 -1.46 -7.82
N LEU A 96 -11.39 -0.30 -8.36
CA LEU A 96 -11.77 0.08 -9.72
C LEU A 96 -10.79 -0.56 -10.70
N VAL A 97 -11.29 -1.43 -11.57
CA VAL A 97 -10.53 -2.11 -12.62
C VAL A 97 -10.71 -1.34 -13.92
N ILE A 98 -9.62 -0.90 -14.52
CA ILE A 98 -9.59 -0.06 -15.72
C ILE A 98 -8.82 -0.81 -16.82
N GLU A 99 -9.47 -1.14 -17.92
CA GLU A 99 -8.79 -1.76 -19.04
C GLU A 99 -7.61 -0.91 -19.52
N ARG A 100 -6.48 -1.55 -19.83
CA ARG A 100 -5.26 -0.89 -20.34
C ARG A 100 -5.56 0.11 -21.45
N LYS A 101 -6.34 -0.31 -22.46
CA LYS A 101 -6.67 0.55 -23.61
C LYS A 101 -7.42 1.82 -23.20
N LYS A 102 -8.36 1.69 -22.25
CA LYS A 102 -9.11 2.83 -21.71
C LYS A 102 -8.19 3.78 -20.93
N MET A 103 -7.30 3.24 -20.11
CA MET A 103 -6.36 4.06 -19.35
C MET A 103 -5.40 4.82 -20.26
N ILE A 104 -4.85 4.17 -21.31
CA ILE A 104 -4.00 4.82 -22.32
C ILE A 104 -4.78 5.95 -23.01
N HIS A 105 -6.00 5.68 -23.47
CA HIS A 105 -6.85 6.68 -24.14
C HIS A 105 -7.11 7.90 -23.24
N LEU A 106 -7.38 7.68 -21.94
CA LEU A 106 -7.57 8.76 -20.97
C LEU A 106 -6.30 9.60 -20.79
N ILE A 107 -5.14 8.96 -20.69
CA ILE A 107 -3.84 9.65 -20.57
C ILE A 107 -3.56 10.50 -21.81
N GLU A 108 -3.90 10.01 -23.00
CA GLU A 108 -3.66 10.72 -24.27
C GLU A 108 -4.64 11.89 -24.52
N LYS A 109 -5.89 11.74 -24.10
CA LYS A 109 -6.95 12.71 -24.44
C LYS A 109 -7.22 13.74 -23.35
N GLU A 110 -6.88 13.42 -22.09
CA GLU A 110 -7.20 14.26 -20.94
C GLU A 110 -5.92 14.76 -20.25
N PRO A 111 -5.41 15.96 -20.58
CA PRO A 111 -4.13 16.47 -20.06
C PRO A 111 -4.08 16.50 -18.53
N HIS A 112 -5.21 16.78 -17.87
CA HIS A 112 -5.28 16.79 -16.41
C HIS A 112 -5.16 15.38 -15.80
N VAL A 113 -5.67 14.34 -16.49
CA VAL A 113 -5.52 12.94 -16.08
C VAL A 113 -4.06 12.53 -16.22
N CYS A 114 -3.42 12.86 -17.35
CA CYS A 114 -2.00 12.62 -17.57
C CYS A 114 -1.15 13.26 -16.47
N THR A 115 -1.34 14.55 -16.22
CA THR A 115 -0.59 15.28 -15.17
C THR A 115 -0.77 14.64 -13.80
N GLN A 116 -1.99 14.28 -13.42
CA GLN A 116 -2.26 13.68 -12.10
C GLN A 116 -1.67 12.27 -12.00
N PHE A 117 -1.72 11.49 -13.06
CA PHE A 117 -1.13 10.15 -13.09
C PHE A 117 0.40 10.21 -13.01
N ILE A 118 1.04 11.13 -13.72
CA ILE A 118 2.49 11.38 -13.61
C ILE A 118 2.85 11.79 -12.17
N ASN A 119 2.14 12.75 -11.59
CA ASN A 119 2.39 13.18 -10.20
C ASN A 119 2.23 12.04 -9.20
N TYR A 120 1.25 11.15 -9.42
CA TYR A 120 1.08 9.93 -8.64
C TYR A 120 2.32 9.02 -8.75
N LEU A 121 2.77 8.73 -9.98
CA LEU A 121 3.95 7.87 -10.22
C LEU A 121 5.21 8.46 -9.60
N LEU A 122 5.45 9.77 -9.72
CA LEU A 122 6.58 10.45 -9.09
C LEU A 122 6.51 10.37 -7.55
N SER A 123 5.35 10.59 -6.99
CA SER A 123 5.14 10.46 -5.53
C SER A 123 5.36 9.02 -5.05
N ARG A 124 4.95 8.03 -5.84
CA ARG A 124 5.18 6.62 -5.56
C ARG A 124 6.66 6.26 -5.66
N ASN A 125 7.35 6.75 -6.70
CA ASN A 125 8.79 6.55 -6.85
C ASN A 125 9.54 7.10 -5.64
N HIS A 126 9.21 8.32 -5.20
CA HIS A 126 9.81 8.89 -3.99
C HIS A 126 9.55 8.03 -2.74
N ARG A 127 8.35 7.46 -2.56
CA ARG A 127 8.08 6.53 -1.45
C ARG A 127 8.97 5.28 -1.53
N ILE A 128 9.12 4.69 -2.73
CA ILE A 128 9.99 3.51 -2.94
C ILE A 128 11.45 3.84 -2.62
N GLU A 129 11.93 5.01 -3.02
CA GLU A 129 13.29 5.50 -2.68
C GLU A 129 13.47 5.62 -1.16
N GLN A 130 12.49 6.18 -0.44
CA GLN A 130 12.53 6.26 1.02
C GLN A 130 12.54 4.87 1.69
N ASP A 131 11.72 3.94 1.19
CA ASP A 131 11.69 2.57 1.69
C ASP A 131 13.02 1.85 1.44
N LEU A 132 13.68 2.12 0.30
CA LEU A 132 15.00 1.59 -0.01
C LEU A 132 16.08 2.17 0.92
N ILE A 133 16.06 3.47 1.16
CA ILE A 133 16.95 4.15 2.12
C ILE A 133 16.79 3.54 3.50
N ASP A 134 15.54 3.32 3.93
CA ASP A 134 15.26 2.67 5.20
C ASP A 134 15.79 1.24 5.26
N HIS A 135 15.67 0.51 4.17
CA HIS A 135 16.17 -0.86 4.09
C HIS A 135 17.70 -0.92 4.18
N LEU A 136 18.39 0.05 3.60
CA LEU A 136 19.84 0.12 3.58
C LEU A 136 20.44 0.60 4.92
N PHE A 137 19.82 1.58 5.57
CA PHE A 137 20.45 2.32 6.67
C PHE A 137 19.76 2.16 8.03
N ASN A 138 18.50 1.72 8.07
CA ASN A 138 17.76 1.60 9.32
C ASN A 138 17.76 0.18 9.88
N SER A 139 17.75 0.08 11.22
CA SER A 139 17.59 -1.20 11.92
C SER A 139 16.22 -1.82 11.62
N SER A 140 16.13 -3.14 11.76
CA SER A 140 14.83 -3.85 11.61
C SER A 140 13.76 -3.32 12.58
N GLU A 141 14.15 -2.79 13.72
CA GLU A 141 13.25 -2.15 14.68
C GLU A 141 12.64 -0.86 14.12
N LYS A 142 13.47 0.03 13.56
CA LYS A 142 13.02 1.28 12.93
C LYS A 142 12.15 0.99 11.71
N ARG A 143 12.53 0.01 10.87
CA ARG A 143 11.71 -0.43 9.73
C ARG A 143 10.34 -0.93 10.17
N LEU A 144 10.27 -1.74 11.25
CA LEU A 144 8.99 -2.21 11.79
C LEU A 144 8.12 -1.04 12.27
N ALA A 145 8.70 -0.11 13.03
CA ALA A 145 7.96 1.06 13.51
C ALA A 145 7.38 1.89 12.34
N ARG A 146 8.16 2.11 11.27
CA ARG A 146 7.70 2.82 10.08
C ARG A 146 6.57 2.12 9.37
N VAL A 147 6.68 0.81 9.14
CA VAL A 147 5.63 0.00 8.51
C VAL A 147 4.33 0.07 9.31
N LEU A 148 4.40 -0.06 10.63
CA LEU A 148 3.21 0.03 11.49
C LEU A 148 2.56 1.41 11.41
N LEU A 149 3.34 2.49 11.40
CA LEU A 149 2.83 3.85 11.23
C LEU A 149 2.17 4.06 9.86
N LEU A 150 2.77 3.54 8.79
CA LEU A 150 2.19 3.59 7.43
C LEU A 150 0.85 2.85 7.38
N LEU A 151 0.77 1.63 7.92
CA LEU A 151 -0.48 0.88 7.99
C LEU A 151 -1.55 1.63 8.77
N ASN A 152 -1.17 2.23 9.90
CA ASN A 152 -2.07 3.07 10.68
C ASN A 152 -2.60 4.28 9.90
N ASP A 153 -1.79 4.89 9.04
CA ASP A 153 -2.20 6.03 8.21
C ASP A 153 -3.11 5.61 7.04
N TYR A 154 -2.95 4.40 6.48
CA TYR A 154 -3.84 3.87 5.46
C TYR A 154 -5.24 3.54 5.99
N GLU A 155 -5.37 3.08 7.22
CA GLU A 155 -6.67 2.80 7.84
C GLU A 155 -7.39 4.03 8.39
N LYS A 156 -6.70 5.15 8.53
CA LYS A 156 -7.32 6.42 9.00
C LYS A 156 -8.35 6.98 8.03
N GLY A 157 -9.57 6.50 8.14
CA GLY A 157 -10.75 7.28 7.78
C GLY A 157 -11.23 8.08 9.00
N ASN A 158 -10.60 9.16 9.39
CA ASN A 158 -11.03 10.13 10.42
C ASN A 158 -11.06 9.74 11.90
N GLU A 159 -10.76 8.49 12.32
CA GLU A 159 -10.73 8.11 13.73
C GLU A 159 -9.31 7.87 14.24
N ASN A 160 -8.96 8.45 15.38
CA ASN A 160 -7.71 8.20 16.11
C ASN A 160 -8.05 7.53 17.45
N PRO A 161 -7.49 6.38 17.80
CA PRO A 161 -6.51 5.55 17.07
C PRO A 161 -7.20 4.54 16.14
N SER A 162 -6.59 4.25 14.98
CA SER A 162 -7.08 3.21 14.09
C SER A 162 -6.65 1.81 14.57
N ILE A 163 -7.53 0.84 14.42
CA ILE A 163 -7.28 -0.55 14.77
C ILE A 163 -6.96 -1.29 13.48
N ILE A 164 -5.74 -1.84 13.38
CA ILE A 164 -5.34 -2.68 12.25
C ILE A 164 -5.76 -4.12 12.56
N GLU A 165 -6.77 -4.63 11.85
CA GLU A 165 -7.35 -5.94 12.16
C GLU A 165 -6.59 -7.14 11.56
N PHE A 166 -5.76 -6.97 10.54
CA PHE A 166 -5.35 -8.08 9.67
C PHE A 166 -3.85 -8.20 9.36
N VAL A 167 -2.95 -7.65 10.17
CA VAL A 167 -1.52 -7.82 9.92
C VAL A 167 -0.91 -8.81 10.89
N ASN A 168 -0.60 -10.02 10.40
CA ASN A 168 0.11 -11.01 11.20
C ASN A 168 1.63 -10.74 11.23
N GLN A 169 2.32 -11.33 12.21
CA GLN A 169 3.76 -11.11 12.39
C GLN A 169 4.62 -11.71 11.28
N ASP A 170 4.14 -12.73 10.57
CA ASP A 170 4.86 -13.32 9.42
C ASP A 170 4.88 -12.31 8.27
N THR A 171 3.73 -11.70 7.96
CA THR A 171 3.65 -10.62 6.96
C THR A 171 4.56 -9.45 7.34
N LEU A 172 4.58 -9.02 8.61
CA LEU A 172 5.49 -7.96 9.06
C LEU A 172 6.95 -8.36 8.90
N ALA A 173 7.30 -9.63 9.17
CA ALA A 173 8.66 -10.14 9.00
C ALA A 173 9.11 -10.13 7.53
N GLU A 174 8.24 -10.55 6.62
CA GLU A 174 8.46 -10.49 5.17
C GLU A 174 8.68 -9.05 4.68
N MET A 175 7.89 -8.09 5.20
CA MET A 175 7.96 -6.67 4.83
C MET A 175 9.28 -6.02 5.20
N ILE A 176 9.76 -6.29 6.41
CA ILE A 176 10.98 -5.63 6.92
C ILE A 176 12.23 -6.47 6.70
N GLY A 177 12.13 -7.60 5.96
CA GLY A 177 13.26 -8.47 5.65
C GLY A 177 13.91 -9.05 6.90
N THR A 178 13.11 -9.63 7.81
CA THR A 178 13.58 -10.23 9.06
C THR A 178 12.80 -11.51 9.38
N THR A 179 13.00 -12.07 10.57
CA THR A 179 12.31 -13.28 11.03
C THR A 179 11.16 -12.96 11.97
N ARG A 180 10.12 -13.82 12.00
CA ARG A 180 8.99 -13.69 12.93
C ARG A 180 9.41 -13.57 14.41
N PRO A 181 10.36 -14.37 14.95
CA PRO A 181 10.82 -14.20 16.33
C PRO A 181 11.36 -12.79 16.60
N ARG A 182 12.05 -12.18 15.64
CA ARG A 182 12.58 -10.83 15.77
C ARG A 182 11.47 -9.76 15.74
N VAL A 183 10.46 -9.94 14.89
CA VAL A 183 9.25 -9.09 14.91
C VAL A 183 8.56 -9.21 16.27
N ASN A 184 8.34 -10.44 16.77
CA ASN A 184 7.72 -10.65 18.06
C ASN A 184 8.49 -9.96 19.20
N PHE A 185 9.80 -10.02 19.19
CA PHE A 185 10.65 -9.30 20.16
C PHE A 185 10.38 -7.78 20.12
N PHE A 186 10.39 -7.16 18.94
CA PHE A 186 10.12 -5.72 18.81
C PHE A 186 8.68 -5.36 19.18
N MET A 187 7.69 -6.15 18.78
CA MET A 187 6.29 -5.92 19.12
C MET A 187 6.07 -5.95 20.64
N ASN A 188 6.70 -6.90 21.35
CA ASN A 188 6.67 -6.95 22.81
C ASN A 188 7.36 -5.73 23.45
N LYS A 189 8.46 -5.24 22.86
CA LYS A 189 9.12 -4.01 23.30
C LYS A 189 8.18 -2.80 23.11
N PHE A 190 7.56 -2.66 21.94
CA PHE A 190 6.64 -1.56 21.65
C PHE A 190 5.41 -1.58 22.55
N ARG A 191 4.88 -2.78 22.87
CA ARG A 191 3.78 -2.94 23.81
C ARG A 191 4.17 -2.48 25.22
N ARG A 192 5.34 -2.87 25.73
CA ARG A 192 5.85 -2.44 27.07
C ARG A 192 6.04 -0.93 27.14
N LEU A 193 6.43 -0.29 26.03
CA LEU A 193 6.61 1.16 25.94
C LEU A 193 5.30 1.92 25.70
N GLY A 194 4.15 1.21 25.58
CA GLY A 194 2.85 1.82 25.31
C GLY A 194 2.69 2.40 23.92
N TYR A 195 3.49 1.94 22.93
CA TYR A 195 3.42 2.39 21.55
C TYR A 195 2.41 1.60 20.72
N VAL A 196 2.11 0.37 21.13
CA VAL A 196 1.09 -0.48 20.52
C VAL A 196 0.29 -1.21 21.60
N HIS A 197 -0.98 -1.52 21.28
CA HIS A 197 -1.86 -2.30 22.14
C HIS A 197 -2.63 -3.33 21.32
N TYR A 198 -2.76 -4.57 21.81
CA TYR A 198 -3.61 -5.59 21.21
C TYR A 198 -5.02 -5.48 21.78
N THR A 199 -6.02 -5.36 20.91
CA THR A 199 -7.43 -5.32 21.34
C THR A 199 -7.95 -6.74 21.64
N HIS A 200 -9.05 -6.84 22.37
CA HIS A 200 -9.69 -8.13 22.70
C HIS A 200 -10.12 -8.91 21.45
N ASN A 201 -10.38 -8.24 20.34
CA ASN A 201 -10.79 -8.84 19.06
C ASN A 201 -9.58 -9.20 18.16
N GLY A 202 -8.37 -9.18 18.67
CA GLY A 202 -7.15 -9.52 17.92
C GLY A 202 -6.61 -8.39 17.03
N GLY A 203 -7.21 -7.21 17.05
CA GLY A 203 -6.72 -6.04 16.34
C GLY A 203 -5.50 -5.42 17.02
N LEU A 204 -4.72 -4.65 16.25
CA LEU A 204 -3.54 -3.92 16.69
C LEU A 204 -3.80 -2.42 16.68
N GLN A 205 -3.78 -1.80 17.84
CA GLN A 205 -3.87 -0.36 18.00
C GLN A 205 -2.47 0.25 18.03
N ILE A 206 -2.24 1.28 17.22
CA ILE A 206 -0.94 1.93 17.09
C ILE A 206 -1.07 3.39 17.51
N TYR A 207 -0.19 3.81 18.40
CA TYR A 207 -0.14 5.19 18.89
C TYR A 207 0.91 6.03 18.14
N LYS A 208 0.65 7.30 17.97
CA LYS A 208 1.60 8.26 17.35
C LYS A 208 2.96 8.30 18.04
N SER A 209 3.01 7.97 19.33
CA SER A 209 4.26 7.88 20.11
C SER A 209 5.26 6.85 19.57
N LEU A 210 4.82 5.89 18.73
CA LEU A 210 5.70 4.96 18.04
C LEU A 210 6.73 5.67 17.15
N SER A 211 6.43 6.88 16.66
CA SER A 211 7.37 7.70 15.89
C SER A 211 8.67 8.04 16.63
N LYS A 212 8.67 7.98 17.98
CA LYS A 212 9.89 8.15 18.79
C LYS A 212 10.96 7.10 18.50
N VAL A 213 10.59 5.92 17.98
CA VAL A 213 11.53 4.87 17.58
C VAL A 213 12.32 5.27 16.34
N LEU A 214 11.81 6.21 15.53
CA LEU A 214 12.45 6.66 14.29
C LEU A 214 13.52 7.73 14.50
N GLN A 215 13.51 8.36 15.67
CA GLN A 215 14.52 9.32 16.09
C GLN A 215 15.79 8.59 16.57
#